data_57750f3b59ad16abacaa25b152d777a0
#
_entry.id   57750f3b59ad16abacaa25b152d777a0
#
_cell.length_a   1.000
_cell.length_b   1.000
_cell.length_c   1.000
_cell.angle_alpha   90.00
_cell.angle_beta   90.00
_cell.angle_gamma   90.00
#
_symmetry.space_group_name_H-M   'P 1'
#
loop_
_entity.id
_entity.type
_entity.pdbx_description
1 polymer ?
#
loop_
_entity_poly.entity_id
_entity_poly.type
_entity_poly.pdbx_seq_one_letter_code
_entity_poly.pdbx_strand_id
1 'polypeptide(L)'
;MAGAVPVIGGLLMTQQASEAADIVVYKSPTCGCCKAWVTHLRDNGFSVEVHDKNNMQPIKQAMGVPDRLQSCHTAQIEGYVIEGHVPADDIIRLLKEKPAVTGITAPGMPMGSPGMEGPRKDNYEVLTFKKNGKTRVFARH
;
A
#
# COMPACT_ATOMS: atom_id res chain seq x y z
N MET A 1 -24.35 -63.38 -1.03
CA MET A 1 -24.61 -62.23 -0.15
C MET A 1 -23.65 -61.11 -0.50
N ALA A 2 -24.16 -60.15 -1.24
CA ALA A 2 -23.35 -59.00 -1.67
C ALA A 2 -23.56 -57.84 -0.69
N GLY A 3 -22.52 -57.48 0.06
CA GLY A 3 -22.54 -56.34 0.95
C GLY A 3 -22.26 -55.04 0.17
N ALA A 4 -23.23 -54.17 0.11
CA ALA A 4 -23.07 -52.84 -0.44
C ALA A 4 -22.37 -51.95 0.61
N VAL A 5 -21.19 -51.41 0.25
CA VAL A 5 -20.49 -50.39 1.05
C VAL A 5 -21.03 -49.02 0.61
N PRO A 6 -21.55 -48.18 1.53
CA PRO A 6 -21.96 -46.82 1.17
C PRO A 6 -20.71 -45.97 0.98
N VAL A 7 -20.52 -45.43 -0.20
CA VAL A 7 -19.55 -44.39 -0.46
C VAL A 7 -20.09 -43.08 0.11
N ILE A 8 -19.54 -42.69 1.26
CA ILE A 8 -19.81 -41.36 1.83
C ILE A 8 -18.98 -40.39 1.03
N GLY A 9 -19.60 -39.73 0.06
CA GLY A 9 -19.03 -38.60 -0.66
C GLY A 9 -18.86 -37.43 0.30
N GLY A 10 -17.66 -37.24 0.82
CA GLY A 10 -17.32 -36.04 1.58
C GLY A 10 -17.39 -34.82 0.69
N LEU A 11 -18.35 -33.94 0.95
CA LEU A 11 -18.43 -32.64 0.33
C LEU A 11 -17.26 -31.80 0.90
N LEU A 12 -16.18 -31.66 0.13
CA LEU A 12 -15.14 -30.70 0.45
C LEU A 12 -15.71 -29.29 0.22
N MET A 13 -16.23 -28.70 1.30
CA MET A 13 -16.51 -27.26 1.30
C MET A 13 -15.17 -26.53 1.29
N THR A 14 -14.76 -26.08 0.12
CA THR A 14 -13.71 -25.05 0.02
C THR A 14 -14.27 -23.78 0.63
N GLN A 15 -13.88 -23.50 1.87
CA GLN A 15 -14.10 -22.19 2.45
C GLN A 15 -13.25 -21.22 1.64
N GLN A 16 -13.90 -20.43 0.76
CA GLN A 16 -13.30 -19.21 0.26
C GLN A 16 -13.17 -18.28 1.45
N ALA A 17 -11.94 -18.13 1.98
CA ALA A 17 -11.64 -17.05 2.89
C ALA A 17 -12.02 -15.73 2.19
N SER A 18 -12.88 -14.92 2.83
CA SER A 18 -13.11 -13.55 2.38
C SER A 18 -11.74 -12.86 2.39
N GLU A 19 -11.21 -12.56 1.21
CA GLU A 19 -9.94 -11.89 1.09
C GLU A 19 -10.07 -10.49 1.69
N ALA A 20 -9.45 -10.27 2.86
CA ALA A 20 -9.22 -8.93 3.36
C ALA A 20 -8.41 -8.15 2.32
N ALA A 21 -8.67 -6.84 2.16
CA ALA A 21 -7.89 -6.00 1.28
C ALA A 21 -6.40 -6.07 1.66
N ASP A 22 -5.52 -6.23 0.66
CA ASP A 22 -4.08 -6.27 0.87
C ASP A 22 -3.57 -4.96 1.47
N ILE A 23 -4.07 -3.83 0.97
CA ILE A 23 -3.67 -2.49 1.37
C ILE A 23 -4.89 -1.63 1.71
N VAL A 24 -4.79 -0.90 2.80
CA VAL A 24 -5.79 0.08 3.24
C VAL A 24 -5.24 1.47 3.03
N VAL A 25 -5.95 2.29 2.26
CA VAL A 25 -5.54 3.65 1.87
C VAL A 25 -6.44 4.68 2.52
N TYR A 26 -5.83 5.67 3.16
CA TYR A 26 -6.48 6.86 3.70
C TYR A 26 -6.11 8.06 2.84
N LYS A 27 -7.10 8.77 2.33
CA LYS A 27 -6.92 9.90 1.42
C LYS A 27 -8.03 10.92 1.55
N SER A 28 -7.78 12.15 1.08
CA SER A 28 -8.83 13.15 0.90
C SER A 28 -9.82 12.70 -0.18
N PRO A 29 -11.14 12.95 0.00
CA PRO A 29 -12.14 12.59 -1.00
C PRO A 29 -11.97 13.34 -2.35
N THR A 30 -11.27 14.47 -2.35
CA THR A 30 -11.06 15.31 -3.54
C THR A 30 -9.68 15.13 -4.18
N CYS A 31 -8.85 14.23 -3.68
CA CYS A 31 -7.51 14.01 -4.18
C CYS A 31 -7.52 13.13 -5.44
N GLY A 32 -7.46 13.75 -6.63
CA GLY A 32 -7.45 13.04 -7.91
C GLY A 32 -6.20 12.19 -8.13
N CYS A 33 -5.02 12.68 -7.78
CA CYS A 33 -3.77 11.94 -7.89
C CYS A 33 -3.72 10.72 -6.93
N CYS A 34 -4.39 10.81 -5.78
CA CYS A 34 -4.54 9.68 -4.88
C CYS A 34 -5.40 8.57 -5.49
N LYS A 35 -6.49 8.93 -6.18
CA LYS A 35 -7.31 7.96 -6.93
C LYS A 35 -6.51 7.27 -8.03
N ALA A 36 -5.71 8.02 -8.76
CA ALA A 36 -4.86 7.49 -9.81
C ALA A 36 -3.80 6.51 -9.24
N TRP A 37 -3.25 6.81 -8.06
CA TRP A 37 -2.35 5.90 -7.38
C TRP A 37 -3.05 4.61 -6.93
N VAL A 38 -4.27 4.70 -6.41
CA VAL A 38 -5.08 3.51 -6.06
C VAL A 38 -5.30 2.64 -7.31
N THR A 39 -5.63 3.25 -8.44
CA THR A 39 -5.76 2.53 -9.72
C THR A 39 -4.46 1.83 -10.11
N HIS A 40 -3.32 2.51 -9.96
CA HIS A 40 -1.99 1.93 -10.21
C HIS A 40 -1.76 0.68 -9.34
N LEU A 41 -2.11 0.72 -8.06
CA LEU A 41 -1.99 -0.45 -7.19
C LEU A 41 -2.88 -1.61 -7.63
N ARG A 42 -4.13 -1.33 -7.97
CA ARG A 42 -5.08 -2.34 -8.46
C ARG A 42 -4.60 -2.97 -9.77
N ASP A 43 -4.08 -2.17 -10.68
CA ASP A 43 -3.52 -2.64 -11.96
C ASP A 43 -2.29 -3.53 -11.74
N ASN A 44 -1.61 -3.40 -10.61
CA ASN A 44 -0.46 -4.21 -10.22
C ASN A 44 -0.83 -5.37 -9.27
N GLY A 45 -2.11 -5.71 -9.17
CA GLY A 45 -2.57 -6.91 -8.49
C GLY A 45 -2.90 -6.74 -7.00
N PHE A 46 -2.88 -5.52 -6.46
CA PHE A 46 -3.28 -5.27 -5.09
C PHE A 46 -4.79 -5.15 -4.96
N SER A 47 -5.34 -5.76 -3.93
CA SER A 47 -6.69 -5.49 -3.43
C SER A 47 -6.62 -4.26 -2.52
N VAL A 48 -7.42 -3.23 -2.81
CA VAL A 48 -7.31 -1.93 -2.14
C VAL A 48 -8.63 -1.53 -1.50
N GLU A 49 -8.60 -1.28 -0.19
CA GLU A 49 -9.67 -0.65 0.56
C GLU A 49 -9.36 0.84 0.74
N VAL A 50 -10.31 1.70 0.47
CA VAL A 50 -10.13 3.16 0.50
C VAL A 50 -11.01 3.77 1.58
N HIS A 51 -10.43 4.61 2.42
CA HIS A 51 -11.13 5.45 3.40
C HIS A 51 -10.87 6.92 3.10
N ASP A 52 -11.92 7.64 2.71
CA ASP A 52 -11.86 9.09 2.53
C ASP A 52 -11.91 9.81 3.88
N LYS A 53 -10.99 10.73 4.10
CA LYS A 53 -10.83 11.50 5.34
C LYS A 53 -10.64 12.98 5.01
N ASN A 54 -11.44 13.83 5.66
CA ASN A 54 -11.32 15.28 5.49
C ASN A 54 -10.07 15.85 6.16
N ASN A 55 -9.57 15.20 7.23
CA ASN A 55 -8.36 15.60 7.92
C ASN A 55 -7.42 14.40 8.03
N MET A 56 -6.31 14.47 7.30
CA MET A 56 -5.30 13.41 7.26
C MET A 56 -4.27 13.51 8.40
N GLN A 57 -4.11 14.64 9.05
CA GLN A 57 -3.04 14.84 10.04
C GLN A 57 -3.09 13.86 11.22
N PRO A 58 -4.25 13.59 11.85
CA PRO A 58 -4.31 12.61 12.93
C PRO A 58 -3.89 11.20 12.48
N ILE A 59 -4.22 10.83 11.25
CA ILE A 59 -3.87 9.52 10.68
C ILE A 59 -2.38 9.42 10.46
N LYS A 60 -1.76 10.42 9.84
CA LYS A 60 -0.31 10.46 9.61
C LYS A 60 0.47 10.42 10.91
N GLN A 61 0.02 11.16 11.91
CA GLN A 61 0.64 11.17 13.26
C GLN A 61 0.52 9.81 13.94
N ALA A 62 -0.68 9.21 13.92
CA ALA A 62 -0.92 7.89 14.52
C ALA A 62 -0.08 6.79 13.85
N MET A 63 0.19 6.90 12.55
CA MET A 63 1.01 5.97 11.79
C MET A 63 2.51 6.28 11.86
N GLY A 64 2.90 7.36 12.53
CA GLY A 64 4.30 7.70 12.77
C GLY A 64 5.04 8.25 11.56
N VAL A 65 4.32 8.92 10.64
CA VAL A 65 4.94 9.59 9.48
C VAL A 65 5.51 10.94 9.91
N PRO A 66 6.84 11.14 9.87
CA PRO A 66 7.43 12.44 10.18
C PRO A 66 6.94 13.54 9.23
N ASP A 67 6.72 14.74 9.74
CA ASP A 67 6.14 15.85 8.97
C ASP A 67 6.89 16.13 7.66
N ARG A 68 8.22 16.13 7.70
CA ARG A 68 9.06 16.39 6.51
C ARG A 68 8.99 15.31 5.44
N LEU A 69 8.45 14.15 5.76
CA LEU A 69 8.36 12.99 4.85
C LEU A 69 6.94 12.78 4.33
N GLN A 70 6.01 13.65 4.69
CA GLN A 70 4.61 13.51 4.30
C GLN A 70 4.36 13.83 2.83
N SER A 71 3.37 13.14 2.29
CA SER A 71 2.79 13.36 0.98
C SER A 71 1.26 13.51 1.12
N CYS A 72 0.50 13.21 0.06
CA CYS A 72 -0.93 13.47 0.05
C CYS A 72 -1.78 12.38 0.72
N HIS A 73 -1.37 11.12 0.66
CA HIS A 73 -2.11 10.00 1.23
C HIS A 73 -1.20 9.07 2.04
N THR A 74 -1.83 8.24 2.85
CA THR A 74 -1.15 7.29 3.74
C THR A 74 -1.84 5.95 3.66
N ALA A 75 -1.08 4.87 3.55
CA ALA A 75 -1.60 3.52 3.45
C ALA A 75 -0.92 2.57 4.43
N GLN A 76 -1.55 1.44 4.69
CA GLN A 76 -1.00 0.36 5.48
C GLN A 76 -1.10 -0.97 4.74
N ILE A 77 -0.04 -1.76 4.81
CA ILE A 77 0.01 -3.12 4.29
C ILE A 77 0.95 -3.96 5.17
N GLU A 78 0.47 -5.09 5.67
CA GLU A 78 1.25 -6.04 6.49
C GLU A 78 2.07 -5.37 7.62
N GLY A 79 1.49 -4.35 8.27
CA GLY A 79 2.15 -3.60 9.35
C GLY A 79 3.07 -2.48 8.89
N TYR A 80 3.35 -2.35 7.61
CA TYR A 80 4.11 -1.24 7.04
C TYR A 80 3.23 -0.06 6.69
N VAL A 81 3.78 1.14 6.81
CA VAL A 81 3.17 2.39 6.35
C VAL A 81 3.74 2.75 4.98
N ILE A 82 2.86 3.09 4.04
CA ILE A 82 3.22 3.57 2.71
C ILE A 82 2.75 5.01 2.60
N GLU A 83 3.67 5.93 2.43
CA GLU A 83 3.36 7.35 2.34
C GLU A 83 3.57 7.87 0.92
N GLY A 84 2.52 8.44 0.32
CA GLY A 84 2.61 9.06 -0.99
C GLY A 84 2.65 8.09 -2.17
N HIS A 85 3.12 8.61 -3.30
CA HIS A 85 3.05 7.95 -4.60
C HIS A 85 4.15 6.90 -4.83
N VAL A 86 4.29 5.98 -3.88
CA VAL A 86 5.27 4.89 -3.96
C VAL A 86 4.86 3.93 -5.08
N PRO A 87 5.78 3.58 -6.01
CA PRO A 87 5.51 2.59 -7.03
C PRO A 87 5.18 1.20 -6.45
N ALA A 88 4.28 0.48 -7.11
CA ALA A 88 3.87 -0.86 -6.69
C ALA A 88 5.06 -1.82 -6.56
N ASP A 89 6.04 -1.74 -7.46
CA ASP A 89 7.24 -2.58 -7.41
C ASP A 89 8.04 -2.39 -6.12
N ASP A 90 8.12 -1.17 -5.61
CA ASP A 90 8.79 -0.88 -4.35
C ASP A 90 8.03 -1.47 -3.16
N ILE A 91 6.70 -1.45 -3.20
CA ILE A 91 5.87 -2.10 -2.17
C ILE A 91 6.07 -3.62 -2.21
N ILE A 92 6.07 -4.23 -3.39
CA ILE A 92 6.31 -5.66 -3.56
C ILE A 92 7.68 -6.04 -2.99
N ARG A 93 8.71 -5.26 -3.27
CA ARG A 93 10.06 -5.49 -2.74
C ARG A 93 10.12 -5.33 -1.23
N LEU A 94 9.43 -4.34 -0.68
CA LEU A 94 9.32 -4.13 0.77
C LEU A 94 8.74 -5.38 1.47
N LEU A 95 7.66 -5.92 0.93
CA LEU A 95 7.00 -7.11 1.48
C LEU A 95 7.86 -8.37 1.36
N LYS A 96 8.74 -8.42 0.37
CA LYS A 96 9.67 -9.52 0.17
C LYS A 96 10.87 -9.43 1.10
N GLU A 97 11.47 -8.26 1.23
CA GLU A 97 12.69 -8.03 2.03
C GLU A 97 12.40 -7.88 3.52
N LYS A 98 11.24 -7.39 3.89
CA LYS A 98 10.77 -7.19 5.28
C LYS A 98 11.79 -6.48 6.18
N PRO A 99 12.30 -5.31 5.79
CA PRO A 99 13.22 -4.56 6.64
C PRO A 99 12.56 -4.10 7.94
N ALA A 100 13.38 -3.89 8.98
CA ALA A 100 12.92 -3.41 10.29
C ALA A 100 12.72 -1.88 10.28
N VAL A 101 11.72 -1.41 9.58
CA VAL A 101 11.36 0.00 9.44
C VAL A 101 9.87 0.20 9.68
N THR A 102 9.44 1.45 9.93
CA THR A 102 8.01 1.79 10.04
C THR A 102 7.33 1.70 8.68
N GLY A 103 8.00 2.18 7.64
CA GLY A 103 7.46 2.16 6.30
C GLY A 103 8.39 2.77 5.26
N ILE A 104 7.81 3.05 4.09
CA ILE A 104 8.48 3.73 2.99
C ILE A 104 7.66 4.93 2.54
N THR A 105 8.34 5.96 2.03
CA THR A 105 7.72 7.20 1.58
C THR A 105 8.33 7.68 0.28
N ALA A 106 7.49 8.23 -0.59
CA ALA A 106 7.87 9.13 -1.67
C ALA A 106 7.45 10.54 -1.25
N PRO A 107 8.32 11.32 -0.56
CA PRO A 107 7.93 12.60 0.00
C PRO A 107 7.51 13.60 -1.06
N GLY A 108 6.57 14.47 -0.74
CA GLY A 108 6.04 15.45 -1.67
C GLY A 108 5.20 14.80 -2.77
N MET A 109 5.26 15.35 -3.95
CA MET A 109 4.48 14.91 -5.12
C MET A 109 5.35 14.95 -6.38
N PRO A 110 6.35 14.05 -6.52
CA PRO A 110 7.25 14.12 -7.66
C PRO A 110 6.52 13.81 -8.97
N MET A 111 6.77 14.62 -9.98
CA MET A 111 6.24 14.39 -11.34
C MET A 111 6.79 13.09 -11.91
N GLY A 112 5.92 12.31 -12.52
CA GLY A 112 6.27 11.01 -13.09
C GLY A 112 6.14 9.85 -12.11
N SER A 113 5.93 10.10 -10.82
CA SER A 113 5.53 9.04 -9.89
C SER A 113 4.12 8.53 -10.22
N PRO A 114 3.76 7.28 -9.83
CA PRO A 114 2.46 6.72 -10.16
C PRO A 114 1.30 7.59 -9.62
N GLY A 115 0.42 8.03 -10.50
CA GLY A 115 -0.66 8.98 -10.22
C GLY A 115 -0.28 10.45 -10.47
N MET A 116 0.99 10.73 -10.72
CA MET A 116 1.53 12.04 -11.05
C MET A 116 2.22 12.07 -12.41
N GLU A 117 1.74 11.26 -13.34
CA GLU A 117 2.24 11.25 -14.71
C GLU A 117 1.95 12.59 -15.39
N GLY A 118 2.89 13.04 -16.20
CA GLY A 118 2.80 14.32 -16.88
C GLY A 118 3.85 14.44 -17.98
N PRO A 119 4.01 15.66 -18.57
CA PRO A 119 4.90 15.90 -19.72
C PRO A 119 6.38 15.75 -19.37
N ARG A 120 6.75 15.72 -18.09
CA ARG A 120 8.13 15.50 -17.63
C ARG A 120 8.13 14.52 -16.46
N LYS A 121 9.30 13.94 -16.20
CA LYS A 121 9.56 13.09 -15.06
C LYS A 121 10.67 13.70 -14.21
N ASP A 122 10.41 13.91 -12.92
CA ASP A 122 11.43 14.27 -11.95
C ASP A 122 12.18 13.02 -11.48
N ASN A 123 13.45 13.17 -11.15
CA ASN A 123 14.14 12.15 -10.38
C ASN A 123 13.65 12.21 -8.93
N TYR A 124 13.29 11.08 -8.34
CA TYR A 124 12.86 11.05 -6.95
C TYR A 124 13.34 9.77 -6.24
N GLU A 125 13.37 9.84 -4.94
CA GLU A 125 13.76 8.74 -4.09
C GLU A 125 12.56 8.24 -3.28
N VAL A 126 12.49 6.92 -3.12
CA VAL A 126 11.66 6.29 -2.10
C VAL A 126 12.57 5.99 -0.92
N LEU A 127 12.18 6.47 0.26
CA LEU A 127 12.95 6.36 1.49
C LEU A 127 12.29 5.40 2.45
N THR A 128 13.07 4.59 3.16
CA THR A 128 12.59 3.96 4.39
C THR A 128 12.53 5.01 5.48
N PHE A 129 11.62 4.87 6.41
CA PHE A 129 11.57 5.73 7.60
C PHE A 129 11.23 4.97 8.86
N LYS A 130 11.73 5.50 9.97
CA LYS A 130 11.38 5.09 11.34
C LYS A 130 10.69 6.23 12.05
N LYS A 131 9.92 5.93 13.09
CA LYS A 131 9.22 6.94 13.91
C LYS A 131 10.16 7.98 14.51
N ASN A 132 11.43 7.63 14.74
CA ASN A 132 12.47 8.55 15.20
C ASN A 132 13.01 9.51 14.12
N GLY A 133 12.50 9.43 12.91
CA GLY A 133 12.88 10.27 11.77
C GLY A 133 14.08 9.76 10.96
N LYS A 134 14.71 8.66 11.33
CA LYS A 134 15.81 8.08 10.55
C LYS A 134 15.30 7.55 9.22
N THR A 135 16.06 7.84 8.16
CA THR A 135 15.73 7.45 6.77
C THR A 135 16.93 6.80 6.08
N ARG A 136 16.61 5.97 5.10
CA ARG A 136 17.58 5.45 4.11
C ARG A 136 16.92 5.44 2.75
N VAL A 137 17.73 5.57 1.69
CA VAL A 137 17.23 5.39 0.33
C VAL A 137 16.86 3.94 0.12
N PHE A 138 15.61 3.70 -0.29
CA PHE A 138 15.09 2.38 -0.62
C PHE A 138 15.11 2.14 -2.13
N ALA A 139 14.72 3.14 -2.92
CA ALA A 139 14.74 3.09 -4.39
C ALA A 139 14.99 4.47 -4.97
N ARG A 140 15.53 4.52 -6.18
CA ARG A 140 15.70 5.74 -6.98
C ARG A 140 15.00 5.56 -8.32
N HIS A 141 14.25 6.60 -8.73
CA HIS A 141 13.47 6.60 -9.96
C HIS A 141 13.79 7.81 -10.83
#